data_2deb668ba2171748e4a32ed428c3889e
#
_entry.id   2deb668ba2171748e4a32ed428c3889e
#
_cell.length_a   1.000
_cell.length_b   1.000
_cell.length_c   1.000
_cell.angle_alpha   90.00
_cell.angle_beta   90.00
_cell.angle_gamma   90.00
#
_symmetry.space_group_name_H-M   'P 1'
#
loop_
_entity.id
_entity.type
_entity.pdbx_description
1 polymer ?
#
loop_
_entity_poly.entity_id
_entity_poly.type
_entity_poly.pdbx_seq_one_letter_code
_entity_poly.pdbx_strand_id
1 'polypeptide(L)'
;MPVAKLIAPTTKQEIPKLRVAAYCRVSSNSADQRNSFATQERVYTKYIAEKQEWELVDIFADEGLSGMKADNRPEFQRMIRMCELHQIDLILTKSVSRFARNVKEALSYTRKLKLLGVGVQFEEDGVNTLAMADEMLLNTFAAIAQEESKSISQNQRLSIVKRMESGEYIASNAPYGYRLIDKKLVIYEPEAEVVRWIFAAYLNGMSTVEIAHELSAKSVLTKGKKEQWKANRIAYILSNEKYDGDTLFQKYYGEETVPFKKHRNYGEMDQFFAYNTHDAILPQGMFQAAQTLLQSRGRKFGRKMSQSEYPLTSRIRCSECGAFYHRKVRNGTVKWVCSRHAADTTAC
;
A
#
# COMPACT_ATOMS: atom_id res chain seq x y z
N MET A 1 36.72 -76.04 7.99
CA MET A 1 36.36 -74.61 7.97
C MET A 1 34.84 -74.53 8.18
N PRO A 2 34.32 -73.76 9.12
CA PRO A 2 32.89 -73.59 9.30
C PRO A 2 32.27 -72.80 8.14
N VAL A 3 31.24 -73.38 7.52
CA VAL A 3 30.52 -72.76 6.41
C VAL A 3 29.27 -72.04 7.01
N ALA A 4 29.24 -70.71 6.91
CA ALA A 4 28.07 -69.88 7.32
C ALA A 4 27.02 -69.95 6.21
N LYS A 5 25.78 -70.33 6.55
CA LYS A 5 24.62 -70.30 5.65
C LYS A 5 23.83 -69.04 5.92
N LEU A 6 23.69 -68.21 4.91
CA LEU A 6 22.79 -66.99 4.99
C LEU A 6 21.34 -67.48 5.07
N ILE A 7 20.66 -67.12 6.14
CA ILE A 7 19.23 -67.33 6.26
C ILE A 7 18.56 -65.96 5.97
N ALA A 8 17.93 -65.84 4.82
CA ALA A 8 17.19 -64.64 4.46
C ALA A 8 15.96 -64.48 5.37
N PRO A 9 15.59 -63.25 5.76
CA PRO A 9 14.41 -63.02 6.59
C PRO A 9 13.14 -63.49 5.87
N THR A 10 12.35 -64.30 6.55
CA THR A 10 11.15 -64.96 5.99
C THR A 10 9.90 -64.06 6.00
N THR A 11 9.95 -62.92 6.66
CA THR A 11 8.84 -61.97 6.73
C THR A 11 9.19 -60.71 5.94
N LYS A 12 8.50 -60.44 4.85
CA LYS A 12 8.43 -59.10 4.29
C LYS A 12 7.82 -58.23 5.37
N GLN A 13 8.59 -57.39 6.05
CA GLN A 13 8.04 -56.31 6.85
C GLN A 13 7.26 -55.40 5.88
N GLU A 14 5.94 -55.42 5.97
CA GLU A 14 5.13 -54.40 5.34
C GLU A 14 5.51 -53.06 6.01
N ILE A 15 6.12 -52.17 5.27
CA ILE A 15 6.41 -50.82 5.74
C ILE A 15 5.06 -50.15 5.96
N PRO A 16 4.74 -49.72 7.20
CA PRO A 16 3.46 -49.09 7.48
C PRO A 16 3.32 -47.82 6.61
N LYS A 17 2.17 -47.70 5.95
CA LYS A 17 1.87 -46.53 5.14
C LYS A 17 1.86 -45.27 5.99
N LEU A 18 2.35 -44.15 5.43
CA LEU A 18 2.36 -42.87 6.06
C LEU A 18 0.91 -42.32 6.08
N ARG A 19 0.40 -42.01 7.25
CA ARG A 19 -0.96 -41.45 7.43
C ARG A 19 -0.96 -39.97 7.09
N VAL A 20 -1.57 -39.62 5.97
CA VAL A 20 -1.52 -38.28 5.39
C VAL A 20 -2.86 -37.59 5.53
N ALA A 21 -2.84 -36.35 5.99
CA ALA A 21 -3.97 -35.45 6.01
C ALA A 21 -3.73 -34.25 5.07
N ALA A 22 -4.80 -33.70 4.49
CA ALA A 22 -4.71 -32.45 3.75
C ALA A 22 -5.40 -31.32 4.51
N TYR A 23 -4.83 -30.11 4.47
CA TYR A 23 -5.45 -28.91 5.03
C TYR A 23 -5.68 -27.84 3.96
N CYS A 24 -6.92 -27.39 3.85
CA CYS A 24 -7.39 -26.42 2.86
C CYS A 24 -7.99 -25.18 3.52
N ARG A 25 -7.84 -24.00 2.88
CA ARG A 25 -8.61 -22.80 3.20
C ARG A 25 -9.41 -22.38 1.97
N VAL A 26 -10.73 -22.29 2.11
CA VAL A 26 -11.65 -21.86 1.03
C VAL A 26 -12.14 -20.44 1.28
N SER A 27 -12.32 -19.65 0.19
CA SER A 27 -12.77 -18.26 0.28
C SER A 27 -14.29 -18.17 0.56
N SER A 28 -14.75 -17.11 1.22
CA SER A 28 -16.10 -16.97 1.78
C SER A 28 -17.26 -16.63 0.80
N ASN A 29 -17.10 -16.76 -0.53
CA ASN A 29 -18.19 -16.48 -1.50
C ASN A 29 -18.98 -17.75 -1.84
N SER A 30 -20.25 -17.77 -1.48
CA SER A 30 -21.11 -18.94 -1.27
C SER A 30 -21.39 -19.89 -2.46
N ALA A 31 -21.26 -19.49 -3.70
CA ALA A 31 -21.50 -20.36 -4.87
C ALA A 31 -20.21 -21.01 -5.41
N ASP A 32 -19.10 -20.26 -5.41
CA ASP A 32 -17.78 -20.74 -5.86
C ASP A 32 -17.09 -21.63 -4.82
N GLN A 33 -17.50 -21.55 -3.54
CA GLN A 33 -16.91 -22.30 -2.42
C GLN A 33 -17.10 -23.81 -2.52
N ARG A 34 -18.33 -24.24 -2.78
CA ARG A 34 -18.65 -25.69 -2.88
C ARG A 34 -17.92 -26.34 -4.04
N ASN A 35 -17.78 -25.63 -5.15
CA ASN A 35 -17.03 -26.10 -6.31
C ASN A 35 -15.52 -26.09 -6.04
N SER A 36 -15.03 -25.08 -5.32
CA SER A 36 -13.61 -24.97 -4.97
C SER A 36 -13.16 -26.02 -3.96
N PHE A 37 -13.99 -26.29 -2.90
CA PHE A 37 -13.68 -27.33 -1.92
C PHE A 37 -13.72 -28.72 -2.54
N ALA A 38 -14.82 -29.07 -3.22
CA ALA A 38 -14.96 -30.36 -3.89
C ALA A 38 -13.85 -30.64 -4.92
N THR A 39 -13.35 -29.58 -5.57
CA THR A 39 -12.22 -29.67 -6.49
C THR A 39 -10.91 -29.97 -5.75
N GLN A 40 -10.66 -29.25 -4.63
CA GLN A 40 -9.45 -29.49 -3.82
C GLN A 40 -9.47 -30.86 -3.16
N GLU A 41 -10.62 -31.29 -2.62
CA GLU A 41 -10.82 -32.61 -2.05
C GLU A 41 -10.48 -33.71 -3.08
N ARG A 42 -11.02 -33.60 -4.29
CA ARG A 42 -10.76 -34.57 -5.37
C ARG A 42 -9.27 -34.57 -5.80
N VAL A 43 -8.64 -33.40 -5.82
CA VAL A 43 -7.21 -33.29 -6.18
C VAL A 43 -6.36 -33.95 -5.10
N TYR A 44 -6.57 -33.66 -3.80
CA TYR A 44 -5.79 -34.26 -2.74
C TYR A 44 -6.04 -35.76 -2.58
N THR A 45 -7.30 -36.20 -2.70
CA THR A 45 -7.62 -37.63 -2.69
C THR A 45 -6.88 -38.37 -3.81
N LYS A 46 -6.89 -37.83 -5.03
CA LYS A 46 -6.19 -38.42 -6.16
C LYS A 46 -4.67 -38.41 -5.95
N TYR A 47 -4.12 -37.27 -5.53
CA TYR A 47 -2.67 -37.12 -5.33
C TYR A 47 -2.12 -38.07 -4.27
N ILE A 48 -2.84 -38.23 -3.16
CA ILE A 48 -2.46 -39.17 -2.09
C ILE A 48 -2.61 -40.61 -2.55
N ALA A 49 -3.69 -40.96 -3.28
CA ALA A 49 -3.93 -42.31 -3.78
C ALA A 49 -2.88 -42.78 -4.82
N GLU A 50 -2.27 -41.85 -5.56
CA GLU A 50 -1.17 -42.16 -6.49
C GLU A 50 0.13 -42.57 -5.77
N LYS A 51 0.26 -42.28 -4.47
CA LYS A 51 1.43 -42.66 -3.66
C LYS A 51 1.15 -43.97 -2.90
N GLN A 52 1.76 -45.07 -3.30
CA GLN A 52 1.57 -46.40 -2.67
C GLN A 52 1.95 -46.43 -1.18
N GLU A 53 2.84 -45.52 -0.77
CA GLU A 53 3.37 -45.40 0.59
C GLU A 53 2.47 -44.56 1.52
N TRP A 54 1.42 -43.93 0.98
CA TRP A 54 0.53 -43.01 1.72
C TRP A 54 -0.84 -43.60 1.90
N GLU A 55 -1.48 -43.21 3.02
CA GLU A 55 -2.87 -43.50 3.34
C GLU A 55 -3.57 -42.19 3.73
N LEU A 56 -4.66 -41.85 3.04
CA LEU A 56 -5.44 -40.66 3.35
C LEU A 56 -6.23 -40.86 4.65
N VAL A 57 -5.97 -40.01 5.64
CA VAL A 57 -6.71 -39.98 6.91
C VAL A 57 -7.97 -39.14 6.77
N ASP A 58 -7.81 -37.85 6.40
CA ASP A 58 -8.93 -36.93 6.25
C ASP A 58 -8.49 -35.66 5.50
N ILE A 59 -9.47 -34.87 5.04
CA ILE A 59 -9.26 -33.57 4.43
C ILE A 59 -9.97 -32.50 5.27
N PHE A 60 -9.18 -31.65 5.88
CA PHE A 60 -9.66 -30.58 6.78
C PHE A 60 -9.79 -29.28 6.00
N ALA A 61 -10.94 -28.61 6.15
CA ALA A 61 -11.19 -27.36 5.45
C ALA A 61 -11.86 -26.32 6.35
N ASP A 62 -11.23 -25.16 6.45
CA ASP A 62 -11.80 -23.99 7.14
C ASP A 62 -12.16 -22.89 6.15
N GLU A 63 -13.21 -22.15 6.42
CA GLU A 63 -13.57 -20.96 5.65
C GLU A 63 -12.59 -19.82 5.91
N GLY A 64 -12.06 -19.25 4.83
CA GLY A 64 -11.19 -18.09 4.86
C GLY A 64 -11.95 -16.79 5.06
N LEU A 65 -12.41 -16.50 6.28
CA LEU A 65 -13.01 -15.21 6.61
C LEU A 65 -11.94 -14.12 6.57
N SER A 66 -12.04 -13.21 5.58
CA SER A 66 -11.22 -12.01 5.52
C SER A 66 -11.74 -11.00 6.56
N GLY A 67 -10.93 -10.70 7.58
CA GLY A 67 -11.10 -9.50 8.40
C GLY A 67 -11.78 -9.64 9.75
N MET A 68 -12.26 -10.78 10.21
CA MET A 68 -12.84 -10.92 11.55
C MET A 68 -12.17 -12.02 12.39
N LYS A 69 -12.13 -11.74 13.71
CA LYS A 69 -11.54 -12.53 14.81
C LYS A 69 -11.27 -14.00 14.50
N ALA A 70 -10.06 -14.24 14.44
CA ALA A 70 -9.35 -15.38 13.91
C ALA A 70 -9.25 -16.58 14.85
N ASP A 71 -10.04 -16.69 15.89
CA ASP A 71 -9.99 -17.80 16.84
C ASP A 71 -10.81 -19.03 16.41
N ASN A 72 -11.44 -19.01 15.23
CA ASN A 72 -12.32 -20.07 14.81
C ASN A 72 -11.83 -20.77 13.53
N ARG A 73 -10.83 -21.66 13.67
CA ARG A 73 -10.47 -22.66 12.65
C ARG A 73 -10.75 -24.05 13.24
N PRO A 74 -12.03 -24.49 13.33
CA PRO A 74 -12.38 -25.72 14.01
C PRO A 74 -11.74 -26.95 13.38
N GLU A 75 -11.67 -26.99 12.05
CA GLU A 75 -11.05 -28.11 11.34
C GLU A 75 -9.53 -28.14 11.48
N PHE A 76 -8.87 -26.99 11.47
CA PHE A 76 -7.45 -26.90 11.80
C PHE A 76 -7.17 -27.41 13.22
N GLN A 77 -7.98 -27.01 14.20
CA GLN A 77 -7.82 -27.49 15.57
C GLN A 77 -8.13 -28.98 15.72
N ARG A 78 -9.10 -29.49 14.94
CA ARG A 78 -9.39 -30.93 14.87
C ARG A 78 -8.20 -31.72 14.32
N MET A 79 -7.60 -31.23 13.24
CA MET A 79 -6.39 -31.80 12.65
C MET A 79 -5.23 -31.84 13.66
N ILE A 80 -4.96 -30.72 14.34
CA ILE A 80 -3.88 -30.64 15.35
C ILE A 80 -4.11 -31.65 16.49
N ARG A 81 -5.35 -31.81 16.98
CA ARG A 81 -5.68 -32.84 18.00
C ARG A 81 -5.41 -34.25 17.50
N MET A 82 -5.73 -34.55 16.24
CA MET A 82 -5.43 -35.86 15.65
C MET A 82 -3.92 -36.10 15.50
N CYS A 83 -3.14 -35.04 15.24
CA CYS A 83 -1.66 -35.13 15.29
C CYS A 83 -1.15 -35.43 16.72
N GLU A 84 -1.72 -34.80 17.74
CA GLU A 84 -1.38 -35.06 19.16
C GLU A 84 -1.72 -36.49 19.58
N LEU A 85 -2.75 -37.09 18.96
CA LEU A 85 -3.11 -38.49 19.14
C LEU A 85 -2.33 -39.48 18.25
N HIS A 86 -1.29 -38.99 17.57
CA HIS A 86 -0.47 -39.77 16.61
C HIS A 86 -1.31 -40.49 15.54
N GLN A 87 -2.39 -39.87 15.06
CA GLN A 87 -3.23 -40.39 13.97
C GLN A 87 -2.82 -39.86 12.58
N ILE A 88 -1.96 -38.86 12.53
CA ILE A 88 -1.47 -38.22 11.31
C ILE A 88 0.05 -38.14 11.40
N ASP A 89 0.75 -38.52 10.31
CA ASP A 89 2.20 -38.48 10.20
C ASP A 89 2.67 -37.33 9.29
N LEU A 90 1.83 -36.93 8.32
CA LEU A 90 2.14 -35.88 7.37
C LEU A 90 0.90 -35.02 7.07
N ILE A 91 1.06 -33.71 7.10
CA ILE A 91 0.05 -32.75 6.65
C ILE A 91 0.49 -32.19 5.31
N LEU A 92 -0.40 -32.23 4.31
CA LEU A 92 -0.26 -31.55 3.04
C LEU A 92 -1.05 -30.25 3.06
N THR A 93 -0.45 -29.17 2.60
CA THR A 93 -1.14 -27.89 2.43
C THR A 93 -0.51 -27.11 1.28
N LYS A 94 -1.30 -26.27 0.66
CA LYS A 94 -0.88 -25.56 -0.55
C LYS A 94 0.31 -24.61 -0.32
N SER A 95 0.22 -23.79 0.74
CA SER A 95 1.27 -22.80 1.08
C SER A 95 1.28 -22.46 2.56
N VAL A 96 2.36 -21.83 3.04
CA VAL A 96 2.50 -21.33 4.41
C VAL A 96 1.38 -20.37 4.77
N SER A 97 0.98 -19.49 3.85
CA SER A 97 -0.09 -18.51 4.07
C SER A 97 -1.49 -19.15 4.20
N ARG A 98 -1.67 -20.36 3.66
CA ARG A 98 -2.89 -21.15 3.87
C ARG A 98 -2.91 -21.86 5.21
N PHE A 99 -1.74 -22.33 5.66
CA PHE A 99 -1.56 -23.03 6.92
C PHE A 99 -1.65 -22.11 8.14
N ALA A 100 -0.96 -20.94 8.08
CA ALA A 100 -0.87 -20.00 9.17
C ALA A 100 -1.17 -18.57 8.70
N ARG A 101 -1.45 -17.66 9.65
CA ARG A 101 -1.76 -16.25 9.39
C ARG A 101 -0.54 -15.35 9.35
N ASN A 102 0.51 -15.79 9.98
CA ASN A 102 1.78 -15.10 10.05
C ASN A 102 2.92 -16.08 10.36
N VAL A 103 4.14 -15.62 10.16
CA VAL A 103 5.35 -16.40 10.36
C VAL A 103 5.46 -16.98 11.77
N LYS A 104 5.07 -16.20 12.80
CA LYS A 104 5.13 -16.65 14.20
C LYS A 104 4.21 -17.85 14.45
N GLU A 105 3.00 -17.80 13.93
CA GLU A 105 2.02 -18.90 14.02
C GLU A 105 2.52 -20.12 13.25
N ALA A 106 3.02 -19.94 12.02
CA ALA A 106 3.59 -21.02 11.21
C ALA A 106 4.71 -21.75 11.94
N LEU A 107 5.69 -21.01 12.47
CA LEU A 107 6.81 -21.57 13.24
C LEU A 107 6.35 -22.26 14.52
N SER A 108 5.37 -21.72 15.24
CA SER A 108 4.86 -22.32 16.47
C SER A 108 4.26 -23.69 16.19
N TYR A 109 3.34 -23.78 15.20
CA TYR A 109 2.72 -25.05 14.86
C TYR A 109 3.67 -26.04 14.21
N THR A 110 4.54 -25.63 13.30
CA THR A 110 5.50 -26.54 12.66
C THR A 110 6.49 -27.12 13.66
N ARG A 111 6.98 -26.33 14.64
CA ARG A 111 7.82 -26.83 15.72
C ARG A 111 7.08 -27.82 16.62
N LYS A 112 5.83 -27.49 17.00
CA LYS A 112 4.98 -28.39 17.80
C LYS A 112 4.78 -29.73 17.07
N LEU A 113 4.42 -29.70 15.79
CA LEU A 113 4.19 -30.88 14.97
C LEU A 113 5.47 -31.70 14.79
N LYS A 114 6.60 -31.03 14.58
CA LYS A 114 7.92 -31.68 14.46
C LYS A 114 8.31 -32.44 15.73
N LEU A 115 8.01 -31.88 16.92
CA LEU A 115 8.23 -32.57 18.19
C LEU A 115 7.35 -33.83 18.34
N LEU A 116 6.19 -33.86 17.68
CA LEU A 116 5.30 -35.02 17.62
C LEU A 116 5.70 -36.02 16.50
N GLY A 117 6.75 -35.72 15.74
CA GLY A 117 7.14 -36.51 14.57
C GLY A 117 6.28 -36.30 13.33
N VAL A 118 5.39 -35.29 13.33
CA VAL A 118 4.48 -34.98 12.23
C VAL A 118 5.10 -33.97 11.29
N GLY A 119 5.19 -34.30 9.99
CA GLY A 119 5.66 -33.44 8.93
C GLY A 119 4.57 -32.49 8.43
N VAL A 120 4.99 -31.33 7.91
CA VAL A 120 4.13 -30.45 7.09
C VAL A 120 4.82 -30.21 5.76
N GLN A 121 4.12 -30.50 4.68
CA GLN A 121 4.58 -30.23 3.31
C GLN A 121 3.79 -29.10 2.71
N PHE A 122 4.48 -28.01 2.38
CA PHE A 122 3.95 -26.84 1.67
C PHE A 122 4.27 -27.00 0.19
N GLU A 123 3.24 -27.29 -0.62
CA GLU A 123 3.43 -27.71 -2.02
C GLU A 123 3.96 -26.57 -2.90
N GLU A 124 3.35 -25.38 -2.85
CA GLU A 124 3.77 -24.21 -3.63
C GLU A 124 5.11 -23.65 -3.19
N ASP A 125 5.40 -23.74 -1.89
CA ASP A 125 6.63 -23.19 -1.30
C ASP A 125 7.80 -24.21 -1.39
N GLY A 126 7.53 -25.47 -1.77
CA GLY A 126 8.53 -26.52 -1.88
C GLY A 126 9.19 -26.91 -0.55
N VAL A 127 8.49 -26.71 0.58
CA VAL A 127 9.02 -26.89 1.94
C VAL A 127 8.46 -28.14 2.59
N ASN A 128 9.36 -29.01 3.13
CA ASN A 128 9.01 -30.12 3.99
C ASN A 128 9.69 -29.93 5.36
N THR A 129 8.89 -29.79 6.42
CA THR A 129 9.37 -29.41 7.76
C THR A 129 10.21 -30.48 8.44
N LEU A 130 10.03 -31.77 8.13
CA LEU A 130 10.84 -32.84 8.70
C LEU A 130 12.25 -32.88 8.09
N ALA A 131 12.39 -32.45 6.84
CA ALA A 131 13.65 -32.43 6.13
C ALA A 131 14.55 -31.22 6.40
N MET A 132 14.03 -30.21 7.15
CA MET A 132 14.70 -28.94 7.35
C MET A 132 15.06 -28.69 8.82
N ALA A 133 16.22 -28.06 9.05
CA ALA A 133 16.58 -27.54 10.38
C ALA A 133 15.72 -26.33 10.77
N ASP A 134 15.53 -26.08 12.07
CA ASP A 134 14.64 -25.03 12.58
C ASP A 134 15.06 -23.62 12.16
N GLU A 135 16.36 -23.34 12.05
CA GLU A 135 16.88 -22.07 11.56
C GLU A 135 16.55 -21.86 10.07
N MET A 136 16.66 -22.93 9.29
CA MET A 136 16.32 -22.90 7.85
C MET A 136 14.82 -22.66 7.66
N LEU A 137 13.95 -23.28 8.47
CA LEU A 137 12.52 -23.02 8.47
C LEU A 137 12.20 -21.55 8.79
N LEU A 138 12.88 -20.99 9.80
CA LEU A 138 12.71 -19.59 10.15
C LEU A 138 13.05 -18.65 8.98
N ASN A 139 14.21 -18.85 8.37
CA ASN A 139 14.68 -18.05 7.25
C ASN A 139 13.77 -18.19 6.02
N THR A 140 13.34 -19.41 5.72
CA THR A 140 12.44 -19.68 4.59
C THR A 140 11.08 -19.01 4.79
N PHE A 141 10.47 -19.15 5.97
CA PHE A 141 9.17 -18.50 6.25
C PHE A 141 9.28 -16.99 6.27
N ALA A 142 10.39 -16.42 6.75
CA ALA A 142 10.63 -14.98 6.70
C ALA A 142 10.76 -14.47 5.25
N ALA A 143 11.45 -15.23 4.38
CA ALA A 143 11.59 -14.91 2.96
C ALA A 143 10.23 -14.98 2.23
N ILE A 144 9.43 -16.04 2.46
CA ILE A 144 8.09 -16.19 1.90
C ILE A 144 7.19 -15.00 2.30
N ALA A 145 7.17 -14.62 3.59
CA ALA A 145 6.37 -13.50 4.05
C ALA A 145 6.81 -12.15 3.43
N GLN A 146 8.12 -11.98 3.19
CA GLN A 146 8.63 -10.79 2.52
C GLN A 146 8.19 -10.74 1.05
N GLU A 147 8.25 -11.85 0.33
CA GLU A 147 7.79 -11.95 -1.07
C GLU A 147 6.27 -11.75 -1.18
N GLU A 148 5.48 -12.33 -0.27
CA GLU A 148 4.03 -12.10 -0.21
C GLU A 148 3.69 -10.61 -0.01
N SER A 149 4.39 -9.95 0.92
CA SER A 149 4.23 -8.50 1.16
C SER A 149 4.55 -7.67 -0.07
N LYS A 150 5.61 -7.99 -0.80
CA LYS A 150 5.97 -7.33 -2.07
C LYS A 150 4.90 -7.56 -3.14
N SER A 151 4.44 -8.80 -3.31
CA SER A 151 3.42 -9.18 -4.29
C SER A 151 2.11 -8.44 -4.03
N ILE A 152 1.64 -8.38 -2.78
CA ILE A 152 0.45 -7.62 -2.38
C ILE A 152 0.62 -6.13 -2.73
N SER A 153 1.78 -5.53 -2.41
CA SER A 153 2.07 -4.13 -2.72
C SER A 153 2.06 -3.86 -4.22
N GLN A 154 2.68 -4.74 -5.02
CA GLN A 154 2.69 -4.63 -6.48
C GLN A 154 1.29 -4.76 -7.09
N ASN A 155 0.49 -5.73 -6.63
CA ASN A 155 -0.88 -5.94 -7.09
C ASN A 155 -1.78 -4.74 -6.75
N GLN A 156 -1.61 -4.14 -5.56
CA GLN A 156 -2.32 -2.91 -5.20
C GLN A 156 -1.92 -1.74 -6.12
N ARG A 157 -0.63 -1.57 -6.41
CA ARG A 157 -0.15 -0.54 -7.35
C ARG A 157 -0.73 -0.74 -8.75
N LEU A 158 -0.68 -1.96 -9.29
CA LEU A 158 -1.27 -2.28 -10.59
C LEU A 158 -2.78 -2.00 -10.63
N SER A 159 -3.51 -2.35 -9.56
CA SER A 159 -4.93 -2.05 -9.44
C SER A 159 -5.21 -0.54 -9.40
N ILE A 160 -4.34 0.25 -8.75
CA ILE A 160 -4.45 1.70 -8.72
C ILE A 160 -4.19 2.29 -10.10
N VAL A 161 -3.13 1.84 -10.79
CA VAL A 161 -2.78 2.29 -12.16
C VAL A 161 -3.93 2.00 -13.12
N LYS A 162 -4.47 0.77 -13.14
CA LYS A 162 -5.62 0.42 -13.98
C LYS A 162 -6.84 1.32 -13.73
N ARG A 163 -7.10 1.68 -12.48
CA ARG A 163 -8.19 2.63 -12.14
C ARG A 163 -7.89 4.06 -12.56
N MET A 164 -6.61 4.46 -12.61
CA MET A 164 -6.21 5.75 -13.18
C MET A 164 -6.37 5.78 -14.70
N GLU A 165 -6.00 4.71 -15.38
CA GLU A 165 -6.19 4.54 -16.82
C GLU A 165 -7.67 4.57 -17.23
N SER A 166 -8.54 3.93 -16.45
CA SER A 166 -10.00 3.95 -16.70
C SER A 166 -10.70 5.24 -16.26
N GLY A 167 -9.99 6.17 -15.60
CA GLY A 167 -10.59 7.39 -15.03
C GLY A 167 -11.41 7.17 -13.75
N GLU A 168 -11.51 5.94 -13.26
CA GLU A 168 -12.31 5.58 -12.07
C GLU A 168 -11.57 5.82 -10.73
N TYR A 169 -10.31 6.22 -10.78
CA TYR A 169 -9.54 6.45 -9.55
C TYR A 169 -9.98 7.74 -8.87
N ILE A 170 -10.38 7.62 -7.60
CA ILE A 170 -10.77 8.77 -6.78
C ILE A 170 -9.79 8.89 -5.63
N ALA A 171 -9.15 10.06 -5.55
CA ALA A 171 -8.26 10.37 -4.44
C ALA A 171 -9.05 10.48 -3.12
N SER A 172 -8.46 10.03 -2.02
CA SER A 172 -9.07 10.05 -0.69
C SER A 172 -9.38 11.45 -0.14
N ASN A 173 -8.89 12.52 -0.78
CA ASN A 173 -9.05 13.90 -0.35
C ASN A 173 -9.68 14.76 -1.43
N ALA A 174 -10.86 15.33 -1.13
CA ALA A 174 -11.49 16.36 -1.96
C ALA A 174 -10.70 17.68 -1.89
N PRO A 175 -10.55 18.47 -2.96
CA PRO A 175 -10.05 19.84 -2.89
C PRO A 175 -11.03 20.78 -2.17
N TYR A 176 -10.63 22.02 -1.88
CA TYR A 176 -11.52 23.08 -1.37
C TYR A 176 -12.62 23.35 -2.40
N GLY A 177 -13.86 23.50 -1.97
CA GLY A 177 -15.01 23.61 -2.87
C GLY A 177 -15.71 22.30 -3.18
N TYR A 178 -15.11 21.15 -2.82
CA TYR A 178 -15.70 19.83 -2.99
C TYR A 178 -15.76 19.05 -1.68
N ARG A 179 -16.73 18.15 -1.60
CA ARG A 179 -16.83 17.08 -0.59
C ARG A 179 -16.78 15.71 -1.27
N LEU A 180 -16.25 14.75 -0.56
CA LEU A 180 -16.24 13.35 -1.00
C LEU A 180 -17.45 12.63 -0.39
N ILE A 181 -18.43 12.29 -1.23
CA ILE A 181 -19.65 11.55 -0.84
C ILE A 181 -19.68 10.30 -1.73
N ASP A 182 -19.79 9.13 -1.14
CA ASP A 182 -19.82 7.83 -1.84
C ASP A 182 -18.71 7.69 -2.91
N LYS A 183 -17.50 8.10 -2.55
CA LYS A 183 -16.32 8.12 -3.44
C LYS A 183 -16.47 9.03 -4.67
N LYS A 184 -17.41 9.96 -4.69
CA LYS A 184 -17.57 10.96 -5.75
C LYS A 184 -17.28 12.35 -5.21
N LEU A 185 -16.70 13.21 -6.06
CA LEU A 185 -16.55 14.63 -5.75
C LEU A 185 -17.87 15.34 -6.01
N VAL A 186 -18.45 15.91 -4.95
CA VAL A 186 -19.70 16.70 -5.01
C VAL A 186 -19.37 18.13 -4.64
N ILE A 187 -19.93 19.10 -5.38
CA ILE A 187 -19.73 20.52 -5.14
C ILE A 187 -20.32 20.89 -3.76
N TYR A 188 -19.52 21.61 -2.97
CA TYR A 188 -19.97 22.24 -1.73
C TYR A 188 -20.04 23.75 -1.94
N GLU A 189 -21.25 24.25 -2.19
CA GLU A 189 -21.49 25.62 -2.65
C GLU A 189 -20.85 26.72 -1.80
N PRO A 190 -20.84 26.69 -0.46
CA PRO A 190 -20.19 27.75 0.31
C PRO A 190 -18.69 27.91 0.06
N GLU A 191 -17.99 26.82 -0.26
CA GLU A 191 -16.59 26.87 -0.63
C GLU A 191 -16.40 27.07 -2.15
N ALA A 192 -17.34 26.59 -2.97
CA ALA A 192 -17.30 26.73 -4.43
C ALA A 192 -17.45 28.19 -4.87
N GLU A 193 -18.30 28.97 -4.20
CA GLU A 193 -18.41 30.41 -4.42
C GLU A 193 -17.08 31.13 -4.19
N VAL A 194 -16.35 30.74 -3.13
CA VAL A 194 -15.02 31.31 -2.86
C VAL A 194 -14.03 30.92 -3.96
N VAL A 195 -14.09 29.70 -4.48
CA VAL A 195 -13.25 29.28 -5.61
C VAL A 195 -13.55 30.11 -6.85
N ARG A 196 -14.82 30.28 -7.22
CA ARG A 196 -15.23 31.13 -8.36
C ARG A 196 -14.72 32.57 -8.17
N TRP A 197 -14.87 33.13 -6.97
CA TRP A 197 -14.37 34.45 -6.66
C TRP A 197 -12.83 34.54 -6.81
N ILE A 198 -12.06 33.55 -6.32
CA ILE A 198 -10.59 33.50 -6.47
C ILE A 198 -10.19 33.59 -7.95
N PHE A 199 -10.84 32.79 -8.82
CA PHE A 199 -10.55 32.78 -10.24
C PHE A 199 -10.94 34.12 -10.90
N ALA A 200 -12.10 34.67 -10.60
CA ALA A 200 -12.54 35.97 -11.09
C ALA A 200 -11.60 37.10 -10.66
N ALA A 201 -11.24 37.17 -9.38
CA ALA A 201 -10.31 38.18 -8.85
C ALA A 201 -8.93 38.09 -9.51
N TYR A 202 -8.43 36.85 -9.74
CA TYR A 202 -7.16 36.64 -10.41
C TYR A 202 -7.17 37.10 -11.88
N LEU A 203 -8.23 36.79 -12.61
CA LEU A 203 -8.43 37.21 -14.00
C LEU A 203 -8.61 38.72 -14.12
N ASN A 204 -9.23 39.37 -13.11
CA ASN A 204 -9.35 40.83 -13.02
C ASN A 204 -8.06 41.54 -12.58
N GLY A 205 -6.94 40.81 -12.47
CA GLY A 205 -5.61 41.40 -12.29
C GLY A 205 -5.01 41.27 -10.90
N MET A 206 -5.78 40.87 -9.85
CA MET A 206 -5.25 40.68 -8.51
C MET A 206 -4.11 39.65 -8.47
N SER A 207 -3.16 39.89 -7.61
CA SER A 207 -2.10 38.92 -7.33
C SER A 207 -2.55 37.85 -6.34
N THR A 208 -1.87 36.72 -6.29
CA THR A 208 -2.14 35.66 -5.32
C THR A 208 -1.95 36.11 -3.87
N VAL A 209 -1.13 37.13 -3.62
CA VAL A 209 -0.91 37.73 -2.29
C VAL A 209 -2.09 38.59 -1.88
N GLU A 210 -2.56 39.46 -2.78
CA GLU A 210 -3.73 40.34 -2.55
C GLU A 210 -4.99 39.52 -2.30
N ILE A 211 -5.23 38.47 -3.13
CA ILE A 211 -6.35 37.52 -2.94
C ILE A 211 -6.28 36.86 -1.57
N ALA A 212 -5.10 36.36 -1.16
CA ALA A 212 -4.92 35.73 0.13
C ALA A 212 -5.16 36.69 1.30
N HIS A 213 -4.72 37.94 1.16
CA HIS A 213 -4.96 39.00 2.17
C HIS A 213 -6.44 39.34 2.30
N GLU A 214 -7.12 39.48 1.18
CA GLU A 214 -8.57 39.84 1.19
C GLU A 214 -9.43 38.73 1.78
N LEU A 215 -9.16 37.45 1.44
CA LEU A 215 -9.86 36.31 2.05
C LEU A 215 -9.62 36.20 3.55
N SER A 216 -8.39 36.49 4.00
CA SER A 216 -8.05 36.52 5.42
C SER A 216 -8.72 37.67 6.15
N ALA A 217 -8.80 38.89 5.55
CA ALA A 217 -9.48 40.06 6.10
C ALA A 217 -10.99 39.83 6.23
N LYS A 218 -11.59 39.06 5.33
CA LYS A 218 -13.01 38.67 5.38
C LYS A 218 -13.27 37.43 6.28
N SER A 219 -12.28 36.95 7.02
CA SER A 219 -12.36 35.76 7.88
C SER A 219 -12.92 34.51 7.17
N VAL A 220 -12.69 34.40 5.87
CA VAL A 220 -13.08 33.19 5.10
C VAL A 220 -12.26 32.01 5.53
N LEU A 221 -12.93 30.93 5.96
CA LEU A 221 -12.24 29.75 6.45
C LEU A 221 -11.62 28.93 5.32
N THR A 222 -10.37 28.54 5.51
CA THR A 222 -9.70 27.53 4.65
C THR A 222 -10.28 26.14 4.91
N LYS A 223 -9.97 25.16 4.05
CA LYS A 223 -10.35 23.74 4.27
C LYS A 223 -9.92 23.20 5.64
N GLY A 224 -8.81 23.70 6.18
CA GLY A 224 -8.31 23.34 7.52
C GLY A 224 -8.91 24.19 8.64
N LYS A 225 -10.03 24.87 8.41
CA LYS A 225 -10.75 25.76 9.36
C LYS A 225 -9.84 26.87 9.96
N LYS A 226 -8.89 27.36 9.17
CA LYS A 226 -8.01 28.49 9.54
C LYS A 226 -8.45 29.72 8.77
N GLU A 227 -8.43 30.88 9.40
CA GLU A 227 -8.78 32.17 8.78
C GLU A 227 -7.63 32.70 7.89
N GLN A 228 -6.40 32.29 8.15
CA GLN A 228 -5.24 32.78 7.43
C GLN A 228 -5.03 32.05 6.10
N TRP A 229 -5.24 32.76 5.01
CA TRP A 229 -4.88 32.34 3.65
C TRP A 229 -3.42 32.67 3.33
N LYS A 230 -2.80 31.85 2.49
CA LYS A 230 -1.44 32.03 2.02
C LYS A 230 -1.41 32.04 0.48
N ALA A 231 -0.57 32.87 -0.10
CA ALA A 231 -0.43 33.00 -1.56
C ALA A 231 -0.15 31.66 -2.28
N ASN A 232 0.60 30.76 -1.65
CA ASN A 232 0.85 29.43 -2.21
C ASN A 232 -0.42 28.54 -2.25
N ARG A 233 -1.37 28.74 -1.34
CA ARG A 233 -2.66 28.05 -1.38
C ARG A 233 -3.52 28.57 -2.53
N ILE A 234 -3.51 29.88 -2.77
CA ILE A 234 -4.20 30.48 -3.92
C ILE A 234 -3.59 29.95 -5.22
N ALA A 235 -2.26 29.96 -5.34
CA ALA A 235 -1.58 29.41 -6.49
C ALA A 235 -1.89 27.92 -6.74
N TYR A 236 -2.02 27.13 -5.67
CA TYR A 236 -2.44 25.72 -5.77
C TYR A 236 -3.89 25.60 -6.29
N ILE A 237 -4.83 26.43 -5.80
CA ILE A 237 -6.21 26.45 -6.28
C ILE A 237 -6.23 26.80 -7.76
N LEU A 238 -5.58 27.89 -8.16
CA LEU A 238 -5.54 28.35 -9.54
C LEU A 238 -4.91 27.32 -10.52
N SER A 239 -4.05 26.41 -10.04
CA SER A 239 -3.38 25.40 -10.86
C SER A 239 -4.02 24.00 -10.81
N ASN A 240 -5.16 23.85 -10.13
CA ASN A 240 -5.78 22.54 -9.94
C ASN A 240 -6.91 22.32 -10.97
N GLU A 241 -6.66 21.44 -11.93
CA GLU A 241 -7.58 21.08 -13.01
C GLU A 241 -8.94 20.53 -12.54
N LYS A 242 -9.03 20.07 -11.29
CA LYS A 242 -10.29 19.54 -10.75
C LYS A 242 -11.41 20.58 -10.72
N TYR A 243 -11.08 21.86 -10.73
CA TYR A 243 -12.10 22.91 -10.79
C TYR A 243 -12.76 23.03 -12.16
N ASP A 244 -12.12 22.51 -13.21
CA ASP A 244 -12.67 22.41 -14.58
C ASP A 244 -13.40 21.08 -14.83
N GLY A 245 -13.53 20.22 -13.81
CA GLY A 245 -14.16 18.89 -13.92
C GLY A 245 -13.20 17.75 -14.31
N ASP A 246 -11.96 18.06 -14.60
CA ASP A 246 -10.94 17.13 -15.05
C ASP A 246 -10.10 16.61 -13.90
N THR A 247 -9.34 15.54 -14.12
CA THR A 247 -8.42 15.01 -13.11
C THR A 247 -7.10 14.55 -13.72
N LEU A 248 -5.99 15.10 -13.24
CA LEU A 248 -4.64 14.60 -13.49
C LEU A 248 -4.24 13.65 -12.36
N PHE A 249 -4.04 12.39 -12.70
CA PHE A 249 -3.57 11.36 -11.78
C PHE A 249 -2.04 11.28 -11.76
N GLN A 250 -1.50 10.62 -10.73
CA GLN A 250 -0.08 10.36 -10.55
C GLN A 250 0.80 11.62 -10.53
N LYS A 251 0.27 12.73 -9.94
CA LYS A 251 1.06 13.96 -9.69
C LYS A 251 2.22 13.75 -8.73
N TYR A 252 2.19 12.66 -7.97
CA TYR A 252 3.22 12.27 -7.01
C TYR A 252 3.42 10.76 -7.04
N TYR A 253 4.65 10.33 -6.79
CA TYR A 253 4.98 8.92 -6.58
C TYR A 253 5.80 8.74 -5.29
N GLY A 254 5.81 7.53 -4.74
CA GLY A 254 6.59 7.17 -3.56
C GLY A 254 7.78 6.31 -3.94
N GLU A 255 8.89 6.46 -3.23
CA GLU A 255 10.01 5.51 -3.31
C GLU A 255 9.58 4.13 -2.83
N GLU A 256 10.23 3.08 -3.36
CA GLU A 256 9.97 1.69 -2.94
C GLU A 256 10.71 1.31 -1.66
N THR A 257 11.72 2.10 -1.29
CA THR A 257 12.59 1.85 -0.13
C THR A 257 12.13 2.63 1.10
N VAL A 258 12.34 2.03 2.28
CA VAL A 258 12.08 2.67 3.58
C VAL A 258 13.25 3.61 3.94
N PRO A 259 12.99 4.84 4.39
CA PRO A 259 11.69 5.47 4.60
C PRO A 259 11.04 5.93 3.29
N PHE A 260 9.77 5.61 3.10
CA PHE A 260 9.01 5.99 1.90
C PHE A 260 8.95 7.50 1.72
N LYS A 261 9.67 8.05 0.76
CA LYS A 261 9.63 9.47 0.42
C LYS A 261 8.66 9.69 -0.74
N LYS A 262 7.90 10.77 -0.64
CA LYS A 262 6.96 11.18 -1.67
C LYS A 262 7.59 12.25 -2.54
N HIS A 263 7.69 11.99 -3.85
CA HIS A 263 8.22 12.91 -4.86
C HIS A 263 7.10 13.43 -5.74
N ARG A 264 7.26 14.68 -6.20
CA ARG A 264 6.39 15.22 -7.24
C ARG A 264 6.82 14.61 -8.57
N ASN A 265 5.86 14.16 -9.36
CA ASN A 265 6.11 13.64 -10.69
C ASN A 265 6.22 14.81 -11.67
N TYR A 266 7.38 14.97 -12.30
CA TYR A 266 7.65 15.96 -13.34
C TYR A 266 7.80 15.32 -14.72
N GLY A 267 7.44 14.05 -14.87
CA GLY A 267 7.57 13.25 -16.07
C GLY A 267 8.44 12.00 -15.89
N GLU A 268 8.86 11.69 -14.64
CA GLU A 268 9.62 10.48 -14.33
C GLU A 268 8.74 9.22 -14.37
N MET A 269 7.45 9.38 -14.12
CA MET A 269 6.45 8.30 -14.15
C MET A 269 5.27 8.72 -15.02
N ASP A 270 4.58 7.75 -15.60
CA ASP A 270 3.38 7.98 -16.38
C ASP A 270 2.34 8.78 -15.60
N GLN A 271 1.67 9.71 -16.27
CA GLN A 271 0.55 10.49 -15.74
C GLN A 271 -0.68 10.24 -16.59
N PHE A 272 -1.83 10.13 -15.95
CA PHE A 272 -3.10 9.89 -16.63
C PHE A 272 -4.00 11.12 -16.48
N PHE A 273 -4.50 11.65 -17.59
CA PHE A 273 -5.42 12.78 -17.60
C PHE A 273 -6.81 12.27 -18.02
N ALA A 274 -7.78 12.44 -17.14
CA ALA A 274 -9.17 12.06 -17.39
C ALA A 274 -10.06 13.30 -17.43
N TYR A 275 -10.87 13.40 -18.47
CA TYR A 275 -11.81 14.49 -18.70
C TYR A 275 -13.16 14.21 -18.05
N ASN A 276 -13.85 15.26 -17.58
CA ASN A 276 -15.22 15.22 -17.08
C ASN A 276 -15.44 14.11 -16.01
N THR A 277 -14.49 13.99 -15.07
CA THR A 277 -14.58 13.01 -13.99
C THR A 277 -15.59 13.36 -12.91
N HIS A 278 -15.99 14.64 -12.83
CA HIS A 278 -16.94 15.21 -11.85
C HIS A 278 -17.45 16.57 -12.31
N ASP A 279 -18.48 17.08 -11.65
CA ASP A 279 -19.06 18.39 -11.97
C ASP A 279 -18.05 19.52 -11.77
N ALA A 280 -17.90 20.39 -12.76
CA ALA A 280 -17.01 21.54 -12.71
C ALA A 280 -17.57 22.65 -11.82
N ILE A 281 -16.73 23.26 -10.98
CA ILE A 281 -17.08 24.48 -10.22
C ILE A 281 -17.02 25.72 -11.13
N LEU A 282 -16.10 25.73 -12.09
CA LEU A 282 -15.84 26.87 -12.95
C LEU A 282 -16.68 26.81 -14.23
N PRO A 283 -17.09 27.96 -14.77
CA PRO A 283 -17.59 28.05 -16.13
C PRO A 283 -16.53 27.63 -17.15
N GLN A 284 -16.99 27.07 -18.26
CA GLN A 284 -16.12 26.63 -19.35
C GLN A 284 -15.12 27.72 -19.80
N GLY A 285 -13.85 27.36 -19.96
CA GLY A 285 -12.78 28.25 -20.40
C GLY A 285 -12.17 29.15 -19.33
N MET A 286 -12.79 29.27 -18.16
CA MET A 286 -12.28 30.12 -17.08
C MET A 286 -10.95 29.59 -16.52
N PHE A 287 -10.84 28.27 -16.37
CA PHE A 287 -9.61 27.61 -15.95
C PHE A 287 -8.47 27.87 -16.95
N GLN A 288 -8.71 27.67 -18.25
CA GLN A 288 -7.73 27.89 -19.32
C GLN A 288 -7.24 29.34 -19.35
N ALA A 289 -8.13 30.32 -19.21
CA ALA A 289 -7.77 31.72 -19.12
C ALA A 289 -6.83 31.98 -17.93
N ALA A 290 -7.12 31.40 -16.77
CA ALA A 290 -6.27 31.52 -15.59
C ALA A 290 -4.91 30.86 -15.79
N GLN A 291 -4.82 29.68 -16.45
CA GLN A 291 -3.54 29.03 -16.79
C GLN A 291 -2.69 29.88 -17.71
N THR A 292 -3.30 30.46 -18.76
CA THR A 292 -2.60 31.36 -19.70
C THR A 292 -2.01 32.57 -18.97
N LEU A 293 -2.78 33.16 -18.06
CA LEU A 293 -2.33 34.31 -17.25
C LEU A 293 -1.22 33.90 -16.26
N LEU A 294 -1.31 32.72 -15.63
CA LEU A 294 -0.27 32.18 -14.76
C LEU A 294 1.06 32.00 -15.51
N GLN A 295 1.00 31.39 -16.70
CA GLN A 295 2.19 31.18 -17.54
C GLN A 295 2.80 32.51 -18.01
N SER A 296 1.98 33.47 -18.43
CA SER A 296 2.47 34.79 -18.88
C SER A 296 3.14 35.55 -17.75
N ARG A 297 2.55 35.56 -16.54
CA ARG A 297 3.16 36.19 -15.36
C ARG A 297 4.43 35.44 -14.93
N GLY A 298 4.44 34.10 -14.98
CA GLY A 298 5.63 33.28 -14.69
C GLY A 298 6.82 33.62 -15.60
N ARG A 299 6.58 33.77 -16.91
CA ARG A 299 7.60 34.17 -17.88
C ARG A 299 8.10 35.61 -17.64
N LYS A 300 7.19 36.54 -17.39
CA LYS A 300 7.51 37.98 -17.17
C LYS A 300 8.34 38.20 -15.90
N PHE A 301 8.09 37.46 -14.83
CA PHE A 301 8.79 37.63 -13.55
C PHE A 301 9.95 36.69 -13.32
N GLY A 302 10.35 35.89 -14.34
CA GLY A 302 11.63 35.18 -14.43
C GLY A 302 12.00 34.36 -13.17
N ARG A 303 11.04 33.76 -12.46
CA ARG A 303 11.35 32.85 -11.39
C ARG A 303 11.91 31.56 -11.97
N LYS A 304 13.25 31.54 -12.17
CA LYS A 304 13.96 30.26 -12.26
C LYS A 304 13.65 29.48 -10.98
N MET A 305 12.83 28.47 -11.08
CA MET A 305 12.68 27.45 -10.02
C MET A 305 13.91 26.52 -10.06
N SER A 306 15.10 27.06 -10.02
CA SER A 306 16.25 26.28 -9.59
C SER A 306 16.39 26.53 -8.09
N GLN A 307 16.06 25.56 -7.29
CA GLN A 307 16.67 25.46 -5.97
C GLN A 307 18.16 25.27 -6.21
N SER A 308 18.90 26.41 -6.30
CA SER A 308 20.34 26.36 -6.26
C SER A 308 20.69 25.87 -4.86
N GLU A 309 21.02 24.59 -4.73
CA GLU A 309 21.55 24.00 -3.50
C GLU A 309 22.96 24.56 -3.31
N TYR A 310 23.10 25.50 -2.40
CA TYR A 310 24.41 25.96 -1.93
C TYR A 310 24.89 25.05 -0.81
N PRO A 311 26.21 24.90 -0.60
CA PRO A 311 26.78 23.99 0.40
C PRO A 311 26.23 24.16 1.83
N LEU A 312 25.73 25.35 2.16
CA LEU A 312 25.20 25.68 3.49
C LEU A 312 23.65 25.71 3.54
N THR A 313 22.96 25.41 2.46
CA THR A 313 21.48 25.35 2.42
C THR A 313 20.97 24.29 3.40
N SER A 314 20.07 24.69 4.29
CA SER A 314 19.49 23.83 5.34
C SER A 314 20.50 23.24 6.35
N ARG A 315 21.71 23.81 6.43
CA ARG A 315 22.75 23.35 7.39
C ARG A 315 22.99 24.33 8.52
N ILE A 316 22.71 25.62 8.32
CA ILE A 316 22.89 26.64 9.35
C ILE A 316 21.58 26.88 10.07
N ARG A 317 21.59 26.76 11.41
CA ARG A 317 20.43 27.08 12.28
C ARG A 317 20.72 28.34 13.09
N CYS A 318 19.69 29.13 13.31
CA CYS A 318 19.77 30.29 14.20
C CYS A 318 19.90 29.82 15.64
N SER A 319 20.87 30.34 16.38
CA SER A 319 21.10 30.01 17.79
C SER A 319 19.96 30.48 18.73
N GLU A 320 19.25 31.54 18.31
CA GLU A 320 18.17 32.12 19.13
C GLU A 320 16.82 31.45 18.89
N CYS A 321 16.42 31.23 17.61
CA CYS A 321 15.09 30.75 17.30
C CYS A 321 15.03 29.37 16.63
N GLY A 322 16.15 28.71 16.39
CA GLY A 322 16.27 27.38 15.77
C GLY A 322 15.92 27.32 14.28
N ALA A 323 15.47 28.41 13.66
CA ALA A 323 15.10 28.47 12.26
C ALA A 323 16.32 28.35 11.34
N PHE A 324 16.13 27.82 10.13
CA PHE A 324 17.22 27.74 9.16
C PHE A 324 17.56 29.09 8.56
N TYR A 325 18.85 29.31 8.29
CA TYR A 325 19.29 30.42 7.47
C TYR A 325 19.04 30.14 6.00
N HIS A 326 18.69 31.20 5.26
CA HIS A 326 18.62 31.15 3.81
C HIS A 326 19.56 32.20 3.18
N ARG A 327 20.05 31.87 2.01
CA ARG A 327 20.95 32.75 1.24
C ARG A 327 20.18 33.91 0.65
N LYS A 328 20.58 35.12 0.92
CA LYS A 328 20.06 36.36 0.34
C LYS A 328 21.20 37.13 -0.37
N VAL A 329 20.92 37.54 -1.58
CA VAL A 329 21.87 38.40 -2.32
C VAL A 329 21.31 39.82 -2.37
N ARG A 330 22.05 40.78 -1.90
CA ARG A 330 21.69 42.19 -1.96
C ARG A 330 22.90 43.00 -2.48
N ASN A 331 22.72 43.74 -3.57
CA ASN A 331 23.80 44.54 -4.22
C ASN A 331 25.09 43.72 -4.47
N GLY A 332 24.95 42.50 -5.01
CA GLY A 332 26.09 41.62 -5.28
C GLY A 332 26.68 40.90 -4.05
N THR A 333 26.33 41.32 -2.84
CA THR A 333 26.83 40.69 -1.60
C THR A 333 25.93 39.56 -1.17
N VAL A 334 26.55 38.41 -0.87
CA VAL A 334 25.86 37.21 -0.33
C VAL A 334 25.81 37.29 1.16
N LYS A 335 24.60 37.16 1.72
CA LYS A 335 24.39 37.07 3.18
C LYS A 335 23.51 35.86 3.47
N TRP A 336 23.76 35.20 4.59
CA TRP A 336 22.89 34.21 5.17
C TRP A 336 22.03 34.87 6.25
N VAL A 337 20.72 34.79 6.12
CA VAL A 337 19.76 35.45 7.02
C VAL A 337 18.82 34.44 7.62
N CYS A 338 18.54 34.54 8.91
CA CYS A 338 17.56 33.70 9.58
C CYS A 338 16.18 33.85 8.89
N SER A 339 15.52 32.74 8.60
CA SER A 339 14.22 32.76 7.90
C SER A 339 13.12 33.43 8.70
N ARG A 340 13.17 33.38 10.03
CA ARG A 340 12.25 34.11 10.90
C ARG A 340 12.52 35.60 10.90
N HIS A 341 13.76 36.01 11.12
CA HIS A 341 14.14 37.42 11.05
C HIS A 341 13.89 38.05 9.69
N ALA A 342 14.01 37.30 8.59
CA ALA A 342 13.70 37.79 7.26
C ALA A 342 12.20 37.99 7.01
N ALA A 343 11.36 37.29 7.75
CA ALA A 343 9.90 37.44 7.68
C ALA A 343 9.38 38.52 8.66
N ASP A 344 10.01 38.63 9.81
CA ASP A 344 9.70 39.59 10.88
C ASP A 344 11.00 39.95 11.61
N THR A 345 11.41 41.21 11.47
CA THR A 345 12.67 41.72 12.03
C THR A 345 12.67 41.77 13.56
N THR A 346 11.52 41.64 14.19
CA THR A 346 11.37 41.62 15.66
C THR A 346 11.38 40.22 16.24
N ALA A 347 11.30 39.18 15.41
CA ALA A 347 11.12 37.79 15.86
C ALA A 347 12.41 37.09 16.29
N CYS A 348 13.58 37.69 16.03
CA CYS A 348 14.88 37.07 16.34
C CYS A 348 16.04 38.06 16.18
#